data_f30f0bd7780a3fd2797d9e839217716f
#
_entry.id   f30f0bd7780a3fd2797d9e839217716f
#
_cell.length_a   1.000
_cell.length_b   1.000
_cell.length_c   1.000
_cell.angle_alpha   90.00
_cell.angle_beta   90.00
_cell.angle_gamma   90.00
#
_symmetry.space_group_name_H-M   'P 1'
#
loop_
_entity.id
_entity.type
_entity.pdbx_description
1 polymer ?
#
loop_
_entity_poly.entity_id
_entity_poly.type
_entity_poly.pdbx_seq_one_letter_code
_entity_poly.pdbx_strand_id
1 'polypeptide(L)'
;MVIEENKPLAPFTTFGIGGPARWFAEAASEDDIVECAAWARARALPLFVLGGGSNLLVADAGFDGLVLRVALRGIAVAPIAEADSRSSTRPKEHTSGAKAPAGYGGVDVRAKALTYRVAAGENWDAFVERAVEDNCAGIECLAGIPGTVGGTPVQNVGAYGQEVASVIERVRAFDLRQQAFVEFSAAECGFAYRRSRFNSADRGRYVVTRVDYRLTQGGAPTLRYAELEQALEPMRAEGREVSLAEVASAVRRIRHSKGMLLVEGDLDCRSAGSFFKNPVIAEEQLRRIAESSAKQPPRFTAGPEPENRGRVKVPAAWLIEQAGFAKGYALGRAAISSRHTLALVNRGGASAAEILALAGQIAAAVETRFGIQLEMEPVMLGF
;
A
#
# COMPACT_ATOMS: atom_id res chain seq x y z
N MET A 1 24.25 -0.57 18.33
CA MET A 1 23.30 0.49 17.94
C MET A 1 24.00 1.85 17.88
N VAL A 2 23.77 2.68 16.83
CA VAL A 2 24.24 4.08 16.70
C VAL A 2 23.02 4.98 16.73
N ILE A 3 23.03 6.03 17.56
CA ILE A 3 21.98 7.03 17.61
C ILE A 3 22.56 8.36 17.14
N GLU A 4 21.97 8.92 16.08
CA GLU A 4 22.33 10.22 15.52
C GLU A 4 21.38 11.30 16.07
N GLU A 5 21.90 12.51 16.28
CA GLU A 5 21.10 13.67 16.68
C GLU A 5 20.79 14.58 15.49
N ASN A 6 19.61 15.22 15.51
CA ASN A 6 19.18 16.22 14.53
C ASN A 6 19.29 15.73 13.07
N LYS A 7 18.91 14.46 12.82
CA LYS A 7 18.99 13.85 11.49
C LYS A 7 17.90 14.41 10.58
N PRO A 8 18.24 15.05 9.43
CA PRO A 8 17.23 15.49 8.46
C PRO A 8 16.38 14.31 7.95
N LEU A 9 15.06 14.44 7.98
CA LEU A 9 14.14 13.38 7.53
C LEU A 9 13.71 13.50 6.08
N ALA A 10 13.85 14.67 5.44
CA ALA A 10 13.49 14.86 4.03
C ALA A 10 14.09 13.81 3.08
N PRO A 11 15.37 13.38 3.20
CA PRO A 11 15.96 12.35 2.34
C PRO A 11 15.34 10.97 2.51
N PHE A 12 14.61 10.73 3.59
CA PHE A 12 13.97 9.45 3.91
C PHE A 12 12.48 9.44 3.56
N THR A 13 11.97 10.46 2.86
CA THR A 13 10.58 10.54 2.41
C THR A 13 10.51 10.69 0.89
N THR A 14 9.48 10.10 0.26
CA THR A 14 9.27 10.28 -1.18
C THR A 14 8.83 11.70 -1.55
N PHE A 15 8.29 12.47 -0.61
CA PHE A 15 8.05 13.90 -0.78
C PHE A 15 9.34 14.72 -0.88
N GLY A 16 10.44 14.25 -0.27
CA GLY A 16 11.63 15.07 -0.09
C GLY A 16 11.37 16.27 0.83
N ILE A 17 10.46 16.15 1.80
CA ILE A 17 10.05 17.16 2.77
C ILE A 17 10.20 16.59 4.19
N GLY A 18 10.57 17.44 5.13
CA GLY A 18 10.61 17.15 6.55
C GLY A 18 11.80 17.75 7.26
N GLY A 19 11.54 18.29 8.47
CA GLY A 19 12.56 18.73 9.39
C GLY A 19 13.32 17.56 10.03
N PRO A 20 14.20 17.82 11.00
CA PRO A 20 15.05 16.79 11.60
C PRO A 20 14.28 15.92 12.61
N ALA A 21 14.68 14.66 12.72
CA ALA A 21 14.43 13.86 13.91
C ALA A 21 15.41 14.32 15.01
N ARG A 22 14.91 14.56 16.23
CA ARG A 22 15.80 14.84 17.35
C ARG A 22 16.78 13.70 17.59
N TRP A 23 16.29 12.47 17.49
CA TRP A 23 17.07 11.25 17.58
C TRP A 23 16.72 10.34 16.39
N PHE A 24 17.71 9.72 15.82
CA PHE A 24 17.56 8.81 14.71
C PHE A 24 18.43 7.58 14.92
N ALA A 25 17.86 6.39 14.67
CA ALA A 25 18.59 5.14 14.66
C ALA A 25 18.16 4.27 13.48
N GLU A 26 19.09 3.48 12.96
CA GLU A 26 18.82 2.47 11.95
C GLU A 26 18.99 1.08 12.58
N ALA A 27 17.94 0.25 12.50
CA ALA A 27 17.94 -1.11 13.00
C ALA A 27 18.22 -2.09 11.86
N ALA A 28 19.39 -2.71 11.85
CA ALA A 28 19.77 -3.76 10.89
C ALA A 28 19.48 -5.17 11.42
N SER A 29 19.20 -5.31 12.71
CA SER A 29 18.86 -6.56 13.40
C SER A 29 17.64 -6.41 14.32
N GLU A 30 17.04 -7.53 14.73
CA GLU A 30 15.97 -7.51 15.76
C GLU A 30 16.51 -7.02 17.11
N ASP A 31 17.77 -7.29 17.44
CA ASP A 31 18.41 -6.81 18.66
C ASP A 31 18.53 -5.27 18.66
N ASP A 32 18.87 -4.65 17.53
CA ASP A 32 18.86 -3.18 17.42
C ASP A 32 17.48 -2.59 17.71
N ILE A 33 16.40 -3.25 17.28
CA ILE A 33 15.03 -2.81 17.57
C ILE A 33 14.76 -2.84 19.07
N VAL A 34 15.15 -3.95 19.75
CA VAL A 34 15.00 -4.11 21.22
C VAL A 34 15.78 -3.01 21.93
N GLU A 35 17.05 -2.79 21.57
CA GLU A 35 17.90 -1.77 22.16
C GLU A 35 17.35 -0.36 21.96
N CYS A 36 16.90 -0.02 20.73
CA CYS A 36 16.31 1.29 20.44
C CYS A 36 15.01 1.52 21.23
N ALA A 37 14.15 0.50 21.32
CA ALA A 37 12.90 0.59 22.08
C ALA A 37 13.16 0.80 23.57
N ALA A 38 14.12 0.07 24.15
CA ALA A 38 14.52 0.20 25.54
C ALA A 38 15.15 1.58 25.80
N TRP A 39 15.99 2.07 24.88
CA TRP A 39 16.64 3.37 24.99
C TRP A 39 15.64 4.53 24.97
N ALA A 40 14.66 4.50 24.04
CA ALA A 40 13.60 5.50 23.97
C ALA A 40 12.70 5.47 25.21
N ARG A 41 12.32 4.26 25.66
CA ARG A 41 11.49 4.07 26.87
C ARG A 41 12.16 4.60 28.14
N ALA A 42 13.45 4.33 28.32
CA ALA A 42 14.21 4.80 29.49
C ALA A 42 14.27 6.33 29.59
N ARG A 43 14.07 7.05 28.46
CA ARG A 43 14.08 8.51 28.35
C ARG A 43 12.69 9.11 28.20
N ALA A 44 11.64 8.31 28.27
CA ALA A 44 10.25 8.71 28.03
C ALA A 44 10.06 9.44 26.67
N LEU A 45 10.84 9.07 25.64
CA LEU A 45 10.79 9.67 24.32
C LEU A 45 9.71 9.00 23.46
N PRO A 46 8.96 9.76 22.66
CA PRO A 46 8.12 9.18 21.65
C PRO A 46 8.99 8.48 20.58
N LEU A 47 8.55 7.31 20.11
CA LEU A 47 9.21 6.53 19.08
C LEU A 47 8.32 6.45 17.85
N PHE A 48 8.88 6.81 16.69
CA PHE A 48 8.26 6.64 15.39
C PHE A 48 9.01 5.61 14.55
N VAL A 49 8.28 4.64 13.98
CA VAL A 49 8.85 3.59 13.13
C VAL A 49 8.83 4.06 11.67
N LEU A 50 10.01 4.21 11.07
CA LEU A 50 10.18 4.61 9.68
C LEU A 50 10.50 3.38 8.82
N GLY A 51 9.64 3.10 7.84
CA GLY A 51 9.93 2.17 6.74
C GLY A 51 10.55 2.90 5.55
N GLY A 52 9.95 2.76 4.37
CA GLY A 52 10.42 3.42 3.15
C GLY A 52 10.01 4.89 2.99
N GLY A 53 9.30 5.49 3.93
CA GLY A 53 8.90 6.90 3.90
C GLY A 53 7.96 7.30 2.74
N SER A 54 7.33 6.33 2.09
CA SER A 54 6.53 6.55 0.89
C SER A 54 5.10 7.01 1.14
N ASN A 55 4.64 6.94 2.39
CA ASN A 55 3.31 7.38 2.81
C ASN A 55 3.41 8.28 4.05
N LEU A 56 4.36 9.23 4.04
CA LEU A 56 4.71 10.05 5.19
C LEU A 56 4.87 11.52 4.79
N LEU A 57 4.23 12.40 5.54
CA LEU A 57 4.53 13.83 5.55
C LEU A 57 5.09 14.21 6.92
N VAL A 58 6.31 14.75 6.93
CA VAL A 58 7.00 15.18 8.16
C VAL A 58 6.89 16.69 8.28
N ALA A 59 6.56 17.19 9.46
CA ALA A 59 6.49 18.62 9.77
C ALA A 59 7.82 19.31 9.49
N ASP A 60 7.77 20.58 9.13
CA ASP A 60 8.97 21.40 8.87
C ASP A 60 9.84 21.56 10.13
N ALA A 61 9.22 21.54 11.31
CA ALA A 61 9.93 21.53 12.61
C ALA A 61 10.60 20.17 12.94
N GLY A 62 10.24 19.12 12.21
CA GLY A 62 10.74 17.75 12.45
C GLY A 62 9.96 16.99 13.52
N PHE A 63 10.64 16.09 14.23
CA PHE A 63 10.04 15.23 15.25
C PHE A 63 10.88 15.20 16.53
N ASP A 64 10.27 15.60 17.64
CA ASP A 64 10.92 15.62 18.95
C ASP A 64 10.86 14.24 19.64
N GLY A 65 11.49 13.25 19.03
CA GLY A 65 11.52 11.86 19.49
C GLY A 65 12.58 11.04 18.78
N LEU A 66 12.53 9.73 18.98
CA LEU A 66 13.35 8.77 18.25
C LEU A 66 12.62 8.31 16.97
N VAL A 67 13.22 8.56 15.82
CA VAL A 67 12.84 7.90 14.56
C VAL A 67 13.68 6.65 14.40
N LEU A 68 13.04 5.49 14.43
CA LEU A 68 13.64 4.18 14.22
C LEU A 68 13.40 3.72 12.78
N ARG A 69 14.43 3.76 11.93
CA ARG A 69 14.38 3.21 10.58
C ARG A 69 14.60 1.71 10.62
N VAL A 70 13.65 0.96 10.08
CA VAL A 70 13.76 -0.50 9.95
C VAL A 70 14.53 -0.83 8.68
N ALA A 71 15.73 -1.40 8.83
CA ALA A 71 16.65 -1.75 7.75
C ALA A 71 17.01 -3.24 7.73
N LEU A 72 16.18 -4.10 8.37
CA LEU A 72 16.39 -5.56 8.38
C LEU A 72 16.39 -6.11 6.95
N ARG A 73 17.32 -7.03 6.66
CA ARG A 73 17.50 -7.63 5.34
C ARG A 73 17.39 -9.16 5.40
N GLY A 74 16.96 -9.73 4.31
CA GLY A 74 16.89 -11.17 4.07
C GLY A 74 15.57 -11.62 3.49
N ILE A 75 15.67 -12.51 2.50
CA ILE A 75 14.54 -13.19 1.85
C ILE A 75 14.85 -14.70 1.91
N ALA A 76 14.00 -15.45 2.59
CA ALA A 76 14.05 -16.90 2.62
C ALA A 76 12.80 -17.46 1.95
N VAL A 77 12.98 -18.48 1.11
CA VAL A 77 11.90 -19.15 0.38
C VAL A 77 11.82 -20.60 0.83
N ALA A 78 10.62 -21.03 1.18
CA ALA A 78 10.37 -22.43 1.54
C ALA A 78 9.14 -22.95 0.78
N PRO A 79 9.19 -24.22 0.27
CA PRO A 79 7.98 -24.88 -0.21
C PRO A 79 7.04 -25.08 0.97
N ILE A 80 5.74 -24.91 0.72
CA ILE A 80 4.74 -25.29 1.72
C ILE A 80 4.73 -26.81 1.75
N ALA A 81 5.06 -27.41 2.91
CA ALA A 81 4.89 -28.83 3.12
C ALA A 81 3.40 -29.15 2.89
N GLU A 82 3.11 -30.11 2.00
CA GLU A 82 1.74 -30.61 1.85
C GLU A 82 1.27 -31.08 3.23
N ALA A 83 0.29 -30.38 3.79
CA ALA A 83 -0.34 -30.83 5.03
C ALA A 83 -0.89 -32.23 4.77
N ASP A 84 -0.49 -33.19 5.59
CA ASP A 84 -0.90 -34.59 5.52
C ASP A 84 -2.44 -34.66 5.35
N SER A 85 -2.88 -35.01 4.14
CA SER A 85 -4.29 -35.15 3.78
C SER A 85 -4.96 -36.39 4.40
N ARG A 86 -4.44 -36.87 5.53
CA ARG A 86 -4.92 -38.09 6.23
C ARG A 86 -5.83 -37.84 7.43
N SER A 87 -6.58 -36.74 7.44
CA SER A 87 -7.61 -36.56 8.48
C SER A 87 -8.79 -35.74 7.96
N SER A 88 -9.61 -36.33 7.09
CA SER A 88 -11.02 -35.94 6.99
C SER A 88 -11.85 -37.14 6.54
N THR A 89 -12.46 -37.81 7.50
CA THR A 89 -13.64 -38.66 7.29
C THR A 89 -14.75 -37.78 6.74
N ARG A 90 -14.98 -37.87 5.41
CA ARG A 90 -16.16 -37.29 4.77
C ARG A 90 -17.38 -38.19 4.99
N PRO A 91 -18.53 -37.63 5.34
CA PRO A 91 -19.81 -38.32 5.17
C PRO A 91 -20.11 -38.48 3.68
N LYS A 92 -20.56 -39.68 3.28
CA LYS A 92 -21.02 -39.95 1.92
C LYS A 92 -22.38 -39.29 1.68
N GLU A 93 -22.44 -38.29 0.81
CA GLU A 93 -23.68 -37.82 0.21
C GLU A 93 -23.77 -38.31 -1.24
N HIS A 94 -24.89 -38.96 -1.52
CA HIS A 94 -25.32 -39.36 -2.86
C HIS A 94 -25.81 -38.16 -3.65
N THR A 95 -25.24 -37.90 -4.83
CA THR A 95 -25.91 -37.08 -5.85
C THR A 95 -25.66 -37.62 -7.24
N SER A 96 -26.75 -37.67 -7.97
CA SER A 96 -26.97 -38.07 -9.35
C SER A 96 -26.25 -37.19 -10.38
N GLY A 97 -25.97 -37.84 -11.54
CA GLY A 97 -25.11 -37.33 -12.58
C GLY A 97 -25.59 -36.09 -13.36
N ALA A 98 -24.61 -35.38 -13.86
CA ALA A 98 -24.65 -34.65 -15.12
C ALA A 98 -23.24 -34.70 -15.74
N LYS A 99 -23.17 -35.24 -16.97
CA LYS A 99 -21.94 -35.30 -17.78
C LYS A 99 -21.58 -33.93 -18.30
N ALA A 100 -20.35 -33.44 -17.97
CA ALA A 100 -19.71 -32.31 -18.66
C ALA A 100 -18.87 -32.82 -19.85
N PRO A 101 -18.75 -32.07 -20.95
CA PRO A 101 -18.04 -32.52 -22.15
C PRO A 101 -16.52 -32.52 -21.94
N ALA A 102 -15.86 -33.53 -22.50
CA ALA A 102 -14.41 -33.67 -22.56
C ALA A 102 -13.84 -32.70 -23.57
N GLY A 103 -12.73 -32.04 -23.19
CA GLY A 103 -11.94 -31.29 -24.15
C GLY A 103 -10.83 -30.50 -23.50
N TYR A 104 -9.60 -30.85 -23.91
CA TYR A 104 -8.29 -30.27 -23.77
C TYR A 104 -7.43 -30.79 -22.63
N GLY A 105 -6.51 -31.68 -22.99
CA GLY A 105 -5.39 -32.10 -22.19
C GLY A 105 -4.40 -30.94 -22.00
N GLY A 106 -4.56 -30.19 -20.93
CA GLY A 106 -3.56 -29.31 -20.40
C GLY A 106 -2.69 -30.10 -19.44
N VAL A 107 -1.36 -29.99 -19.57
CA VAL A 107 -0.40 -30.49 -18.60
C VAL A 107 -0.78 -29.88 -17.25
N ASP A 108 -1.22 -30.69 -16.30
CA ASP A 108 -1.53 -30.31 -14.92
C ASP A 108 -0.19 -29.99 -14.21
N VAL A 109 0.38 -28.83 -14.52
CA VAL A 109 1.45 -28.24 -13.73
C VAL A 109 0.80 -27.76 -12.46
N ARG A 110 0.72 -28.62 -11.44
CA ARG A 110 0.21 -28.24 -10.12
C ARG A 110 0.97 -27.02 -9.65
N ALA A 111 0.30 -25.88 -9.67
CA ALA A 111 0.82 -24.62 -9.17
C ALA A 111 1.26 -24.83 -7.72
N LYS A 112 2.57 -24.70 -7.45
CA LYS A 112 3.12 -24.91 -6.11
C LYS A 112 3.01 -23.62 -5.32
N ALA A 113 2.45 -23.69 -4.13
CA ALA A 113 2.49 -22.57 -3.21
C ALA A 113 3.87 -22.52 -2.51
N LEU A 114 4.49 -21.34 -2.53
CA LEU A 114 5.74 -21.04 -1.85
C LEU A 114 5.52 -19.99 -0.78
N THR A 115 6.15 -20.18 0.38
CA THR A 115 6.19 -19.15 1.43
C THR A 115 7.49 -18.37 1.33
N TYR A 116 7.38 -17.06 1.12
CA TYR A 116 8.47 -16.11 1.19
C TYR A 116 8.48 -15.44 2.56
N ARG A 117 9.54 -15.67 3.35
CA ARG A 117 9.81 -14.98 4.60
C ARG A 117 10.70 -13.80 4.34
N VAL A 118 10.16 -12.59 4.40
CA VAL A 118 10.83 -11.38 3.93
C VAL A 118 11.03 -10.42 5.10
N ALA A 119 12.27 -10.00 5.32
CA ALA A 119 12.61 -9.02 6.36
C ALA A 119 11.97 -7.65 6.06
N ALA A 120 11.51 -6.97 7.10
CA ALA A 120 10.69 -5.76 6.97
C ALA A 120 11.38 -4.59 6.29
N GLY A 121 12.71 -4.51 6.33
CA GLY A 121 13.50 -3.46 5.68
C GLY A 121 13.83 -3.71 4.21
N GLU A 122 13.43 -4.88 3.62
CA GLU A 122 13.60 -5.14 2.20
C GLU A 122 12.81 -4.13 1.36
N ASN A 123 13.39 -3.73 0.22
CA ASN A 123 12.69 -2.88 -0.74
C ASN A 123 11.51 -3.66 -1.34
N TRP A 124 10.31 -3.08 -1.26
CA TRP A 124 9.10 -3.74 -1.73
C TRP A 124 9.14 -4.06 -3.23
N ASP A 125 9.55 -3.08 -4.05
CA ASP A 125 9.56 -3.25 -5.50
C ASP A 125 10.59 -4.29 -5.95
N ALA A 126 11.76 -4.33 -5.32
CA ALA A 126 12.76 -5.37 -5.55
C ALA A 126 12.25 -6.77 -5.15
N PHE A 127 11.46 -6.87 -4.07
CA PHE A 127 10.81 -8.13 -3.71
C PHE A 127 9.76 -8.56 -4.75
N VAL A 128 8.96 -7.62 -5.27
CA VAL A 128 8.02 -7.92 -6.38
C VAL A 128 8.76 -8.40 -7.62
N GLU A 129 9.88 -7.76 -8.00
CA GLU A 129 10.72 -8.19 -9.12
C GLU A 129 11.22 -9.62 -8.92
N ARG A 130 11.75 -9.92 -7.74
CA ARG A 130 12.20 -11.26 -7.40
C ARG A 130 11.09 -12.31 -7.48
N ALA A 131 9.89 -12.02 -6.98
CA ALA A 131 8.74 -12.93 -7.07
C ALA A 131 8.33 -13.18 -8.53
N VAL A 132 8.36 -12.15 -9.38
CA VAL A 132 8.08 -12.26 -10.83
C VAL A 132 9.16 -13.08 -11.54
N GLU A 133 10.43 -12.89 -11.24
CA GLU A 133 11.56 -13.69 -11.77
C GLU A 133 11.44 -15.17 -11.37
N ASP A 134 11.01 -15.44 -10.13
CA ASP A 134 10.76 -16.80 -9.64
C ASP A 134 9.45 -17.40 -10.20
N ASN A 135 8.76 -16.68 -11.12
CA ASN A 135 7.45 -17.01 -11.71
C ASN A 135 6.36 -17.27 -10.65
N CYS A 136 6.31 -16.43 -9.60
CA CYS A 136 5.38 -16.52 -8.48
C CYS A 136 4.33 -15.42 -8.55
N ALA A 137 3.06 -15.82 -8.82
CA ALA A 137 1.91 -14.93 -8.89
C ALA A 137 1.42 -14.52 -7.50
N GLY A 138 0.81 -13.33 -7.42
CA GLY A 138 0.09 -12.81 -6.25
C GLY A 138 0.42 -11.37 -5.88
N ILE A 139 1.54 -10.81 -6.38
CA ILE A 139 1.96 -9.43 -6.10
C ILE A 139 2.44 -8.67 -7.36
N GLU A 140 2.35 -9.24 -8.54
CA GLU A 140 2.82 -8.65 -9.81
C GLU A 140 2.15 -7.31 -10.14
N CYS A 141 0.88 -7.12 -9.74
CA CYS A 141 0.17 -5.85 -9.92
C CYS A 141 0.60 -4.76 -8.93
N LEU A 142 1.42 -5.09 -7.94
CA LEU A 142 1.95 -4.15 -6.94
C LEU A 142 3.36 -3.65 -7.28
N ALA A 143 3.83 -3.93 -8.51
CA ALA A 143 5.11 -3.47 -9.03
C ALA A 143 5.21 -1.93 -9.06
N GLY A 144 6.40 -1.40 -8.77
CA GLY A 144 6.67 0.04 -8.78
C GLY A 144 6.07 0.82 -7.62
N ILE A 145 5.44 0.17 -6.62
CA ILE A 145 5.00 0.84 -5.40
C ILE A 145 6.23 1.08 -4.52
N PRO A 146 6.55 2.33 -4.15
CA PRO A 146 7.68 2.61 -3.29
C PRO A 146 7.41 2.21 -1.84
N GLY A 147 8.48 1.86 -1.12
CA GLY A 147 8.39 1.52 0.30
C GLY A 147 9.20 0.29 0.67
N THR A 148 8.95 -0.23 1.86
CA THR A 148 9.56 -1.46 2.37
C THR A 148 8.51 -2.52 2.68
N VAL A 149 8.93 -3.77 2.68
CA VAL A 149 8.09 -4.94 2.99
C VAL A 149 7.32 -4.77 4.29
N GLY A 150 7.96 -4.29 5.36
CA GLY A 150 7.30 -4.07 6.66
C GLY A 150 6.20 -3.01 6.66
N GLY A 151 6.21 -2.10 5.67
CA GLY A 151 5.15 -1.11 5.49
C GLY A 151 3.89 -1.68 4.82
N THR A 152 4.00 -2.81 4.11
CA THR A 152 2.88 -3.35 3.32
C THR A 152 1.69 -3.83 4.16
N PRO A 153 1.86 -4.56 5.29
CA PRO A 153 0.74 -4.94 6.13
C PRO A 153 0.14 -3.77 6.91
N VAL A 154 0.90 -2.67 7.11
CA VAL A 154 0.41 -1.54 7.93
C VAL A 154 -0.85 -0.92 7.34
N GLN A 155 -0.86 -0.67 6.04
CA GLN A 155 -2.00 -0.04 5.35
C GLN A 155 -2.67 -0.97 4.34
N ASN A 156 -2.44 -2.28 4.42
CA ASN A 156 -2.94 -3.24 3.42
C ASN A 156 -2.68 -2.73 2.00
N VAL A 157 -1.39 -2.64 1.63
CA VAL A 157 -0.99 -2.10 0.32
C VAL A 157 -1.72 -2.81 -0.80
N GLY A 158 -2.32 -2.05 -1.69
CA GLY A 158 -3.08 -2.58 -2.81
C GLY A 158 -3.16 -1.61 -3.98
N ALA A 159 -3.11 -2.16 -5.19
CA ALA A 159 -3.27 -1.46 -6.45
C ALA A 159 -3.68 -2.44 -7.56
N TYR A 160 -4.30 -1.93 -8.61
CA TYR A 160 -4.63 -2.66 -9.84
C TYR A 160 -5.34 -4.01 -9.61
N GLY A 161 -6.21 -4.07 -8.58
CA GLY A 161 -7.01 -5.24 -8.27
C GLY A 161 -6.32 -6.29 -7.38
N GLN A 162 -5.09 -6.04 -6.91
CA GLN A 162 -4.41 -6.85 -5.89
C GLN A 162 -4.27 -6.09 -4.56
N GLU A 163 -4.28 -6.82 -3.47
CA GLU A 163 -3.96 -6.34 -2.11
C GLU A 163 -3.08 -7.37 -1.40
N VAL A 164 -2.12 -6.90 -0.60
CA VAL A 164 -1.20 -7.80 0.12
C VAL A 164 -1.92 -8.71 1.13
N ALA A 165 -3.09 -8.31 1.63
CA ALA A 165 -3.93 -9.14 2.50
C ALA A 165 -4.25 -10.51 1.89
N SER A 166 -4.34 -10.61 0.55
CA SER A 166 -4.67 -11.88 -0.13
C SER A 166 -3.52 -12.89 -0.13
N VAL A 167 -2.29 -12.45 0.16
CA VAL A 167 -1.08 -13.27 0.10
C VAL A 167 -0.28 -13.28 1.40
N ILE A 168 -0.55 -12.38 2.35
CA ILE A 168 0.10 -12.41 3.67
C ILE A 168 -0.42 -13.63 4.45
N GLU A 169 0.49 -14.45 4.94
CA GLU A 169 0.21 -15.55 5.87
C GLU A 169 0.43 -15.13 7.32
N ARG A 170 1.54 -14.42 7.56
CA ARG A 170 1.97 -14.07 8.92
C ARG A 170 2.74 -12.77 8.93
N VAL A 171 2.60 -12.03 10.01
CA VAL A 171 3.39 -10.82 10.31
C VAL A 171 4.07 -11.01 11.67
N ARG A 172 5.41 -10.94 11.69
CA ARG A 172 6.20 -10.90 12.92
C ARG A 172 6.51 -9.46 13.29
N ALA A 173 6.31 -9.12 14.54
CA ALA A 173 6.53 -7.76 15.04
C ALA A 173 7.07 -7.76 16.47
N PHE A 174 7.76 -6.68 16.84
CA PHE A 174 8.13 -6.39 18.23
C PHE A 174 7.06 -5.52 18.87
N ASP A 175 6.49 -5.97 19.98
CA ASP A 175 5.52 -5.22 20.78
C ASP A 175 6.24 -4.23 21.72
N LEU A 176 6.14 -2.94 21.43
CA LEU A 176 6.77 -1.87 22.21
C LEU A 176 6.22 -1.77 23.63
N ARG A 177 5.02 -2.29 23.91
CA ARG A 177 4.42 -2.30 25.24
C ARG A 177 4.88 -3.50 26.07
N GLN A 178 4.85 -4.69 25.45
CA GLN A 178 5.22 -5.94 26.11
C GLN A 178 6.74 -6.20 26.08
N GLN A 179 7.49 -5.48 25.23
CA GLN A 179 8.93 -5.68 25.00
C GLN A 179 9.24 -7.13 24.59
N ALA A 180 8.42 -7.66 23.68
CA ALA A 180 8.52 -9.04 23.22
C ALA A 180 8.14 -9.15 21.74
N PHE A 181 8.69 -10.16 21.08
CA PHE A 181 8.27 -10.49 19.71
C PHE A 181 6.96 -11.26 19.73
N VAL A 182 6.08 -10.91 18.79
CA VAL A 182 4.79 -11.53 18.57
C VAL A 182 4.61 -11.85 17.09
N GLU A 183 3.77 -12.81 16.78
CA GLU A 183 3.39 -13.14 15.41
C GLU A 183 1.87 -13.07 15.28
N PHE A 184 1.41 -12.52 14.16
CA PHE A 184 0.01 -12.40 13.79
C PHE A 184 -0.25 -13.19 12.52
N SER A 185 -1.30 -14.01 12.52
CA SER A 185 -1.88 -14.54 11.28
C SER A 185 -2.53 -13.41 10.46
N ALA A 186 -2.79 -13.66 9.18
CA ALA A 186 -3.51 -12.71 8.32
C ALA A 186 -4.86 -12.26 8.93
N ALA A 187 -5.60 -13.19 9.54
CA ALA A 187 -6.89 -12.91 10.19
C ALA A 187 -6.74 -11.94 11.38
N GLU A 188 -5.70 -12.12 12.19
CA GLU A 188 -5.42 -11.24 13.34
C GLU A 188 -4.93 -9.86 12.93
N CYS A 189 -4.43 -9.69 11.70
CA CYS A 189 -4.03 -8.38 11.18
C CYS A 189 -5.24 -7.46 10.91
N GLY A 190 -6.46 -7.99 10.78
CA GLY A 190 -7.69 -7.20 10.62
C GLY A 190 -7.66 -6.31 9.37
N PHE A 191 -7.23 -6.88 8.23
CA PHE A 191 -7.10 -6.15 6.98
C PHE A 191 -8.45 -5.68 6.43
N ALA A 192 -8.51 -4.43 6.00
CA ALA A 192 -9.58 -3.83 5.23
C ALA A 192 -8.99 -2.80 4.26
N TYR A 193 -9.81 -2.12 3.47
CA TYR A 193 -9.34 -1.09 2.54
C TYR A 193 -8.49 -0.02 3.24
N ARG A 194 -7.20 0.06 2.92
CA ARG A 194 -6.20 0.97 3.52
C ARG A 194 -6.11 0.89 5.05
N ARG A 195 -6.46 -0.24 5.63
CA ARG A 195 -6.55 -0.43 7.07
C ARG A 195 -6.00 -1.79 7.50
N SER A 196 -5.38 -1.80 8.67
CA SER A 196 -5.03 -2.99 9.44
C SER A 196 -5.05 -2.64 10.93
N ARG A 197 -4.79 -3.60 11.81
CA ARG A 197 -4.58 -3.34 13.23
C ARG A 197 -3.43 -2.35 13.49
N PHE A 198 -2.37 -2.40 12.65
CA PHE A 198 -1.14 -1.63 12.84
C PHE A 198 -1.32 -0.12 12.62
N ASN A 199 -2.28 0.30 11.80
CA ASN A 199 -2.60 1.71 11.57
C ASN A 199 -3.94 2.15 12.18
N SER A 200 -4.60 1.27 12.93
CA SER A 200 -5.88 1.55 13.60
C SER A 200 -5.81 1.26 15.10
N ALA A 201 -6.36 0.15 15.58
CA ALA A 201 -6.49 -0.17 17.01
C ALA A 201 -5.15 -0.24 17.76
N ASP A 202 -4.10 -0.71 17.11
CA ASP A 202 -2.77 -0.86 17.71
C ASP A 202 -1.74 0.12 17.10
N ARG A 203 -2.19 1.26 16.59
CA ARG A 203 -1.30 2.26 15.98
C ARG A 203 -0.16 2.65 16.93
N GLY A 204 1.09 2.57 16.41
CA GLY A 204 2.29 2.94 17.17
C GLY A 204 2.73 1.92 18.22
N ARG A 205 2.09 0.74 18.27
CA ARG A 205 2.43 -0.31 19.24
C ARG A 205 3.48 -1.30 18.73
N TYR A 206 3.48 -1.59 17.45
CA TYR A 206 4.29 -2.65 16.87
C TYR A 206 5.34 -2.14 15.89
N VAL A 207 6.52 -2.75 15.93
CA VAL A 207 7.56 -2.64 14.92
C VAL A 207 7.55 -3.93 14.10
N VAL A 208 7.06 -3.89 12.87
CA VAL A 208 7.08 -5.07 11.99
C VAL A 208 8.52 -5.42 11.64
N THR A 209 8.91 -6.69 11.84
CA THR A 209 10.28 -7.19 11.59
C THR A 209 10.35 -8.15 10.42
N ARG A 210 9.27 -8.89 10.14
CA ARG A 210 9.18 -9.85 9.03
C ARG A 210 7.74 -10.00 8.56
N VAL A 211 7.58 -10.25 7.28
CA VAL A 211 6.28 -10.62 6.68
C VAL A 211 6.46 -11.91 5.88
N ASP A 212 5.57 -12.86 6.12
CA ASP A 212 5.54 -14.14 5.41
C ASP A 212 4.43 -14.08 4.35
N TYR A 213 4.80 -14.25 3.08
CA TYR A 213 3.88 -14.22 1.93
C TYR A 213 3.73 -15.59 1.32
N ARG A 214 2.50 -15.96 0.99
CA ARG A 214 2.19 -17.15 0.22
C ARG A 214 1.94 -16.78 -1.24
N LEU A 215 2.87 -17.13 -2.11
CA LEU A 215 2.79 -16.88 -3.54
C LEU A 215 2.63 -18.20 -4.31
N THR A 216 2.07 -18.10 -5.52
CA THR A 216 1.75 -19.28 -6.35
C THR A 216 2.72 -19.37 -7.51
N GLN A 217 3.67 -20.30 -7.45
CA GLN A 217 4.62 -20.56 -8.54
C GLN A 217 3.88 -21.12 -9.75
N GLY A 218 4.11 -20.56 -10.94
CA GLY A 218 3.38 -20.91 -12.16
C GLY A 218 1.90 -20.48 -12.15
N GLY A 219 1.50 -19.62 -11.19
CA GLY A 219 0.13 -19.09 -11.11
C GLY A 219 -0.17 -18.10 -12.24
N ALA A 220 -1.43 -18.02 -12.63
CA ALA A 220 -1.89 -17.04 -13.61
C ALA A 220 -1.87 -15.60 -13.03
N PRO A 221 -1.56 -14.58 -13.85
CA PRO A 221 -1.58 -13.20 -13.41
C PRO A 221 -2.99 -12.71 -13.09
N THR A 222 -3.08 -11.73 -12.19
CA THR A 222 -4.34 -11.07 -11.84
C THR A 222 -4.64 -9.95 -12.85
N LEU A 223 -5.76 -10.07 -13.57
CA LEU A 223 -6.23 -9.07 -14.53
C LEU A 223 -7.66 -8.66 -14.15
N ARG A 224 -7.80 -7.77 -13.15
CA ARG A 224 -9.09 -7.32 -12.61
C ARG A 224 -9.28 -5.80 -12.64
N TYR A 225 -8.36 -5.08 -13.27
CA TYR A 225 -8.38 -3.63 -13.33
C TYR A 225 -8.43 -3.16 -14.78
N ALA A 226 -9.51 -2.46 -15.14
CA ALA A 226 -9.84 -2.13 -16.54
C ALA A 226 -8.69 -1.48 -17.33
N GLU A 227 -7.95 -0.54 -16.71
CA GLU A 227 -6.82 0.12 -17.37
C GLU A 227 -5.64 -0.85 -17.62
N LEU A 228 -5.42 -1.81 -16.73
CA LEU A 228 -4.41 -2.86 -16.92
C LEU A 228 -4.86 -3.85 -17.99
N GLU A 229 -6.14 -4.26 -17.99
CA GLU A 229 -6.72 -5.10 -19.03
C GLU A 229 -6.58 -4.45 -20.41
N GLN A 230 -6.92 -3.17 -20.52
CA GLN A 230 -6.77 -2.39 -21.76
C GLN A 230 -5.31 -2.29 -22.22
N ALA A 231 -4.37 -2.10 -21.30
CA ALA A 231 -2.95 -2.02 -21.64
C ALA A 231 -2.36 -3.36 -22.15
N LEU A 232 -2.98 -4.48 -21.79
CA LEU A 232 -2.55 -5.84 -22.16
C LEU A 232 -3.41 -6.46 -23.28
N GLU A 233 -4.49 -5.78 -23.70
CA GLU A 233 -5.41 -6.27 -24.75
C GLU A 233 -4.71 -6.61 -26.08
N PRO A 234 -3.73 -5.85 -26.61
CA PRO A 234 -3.04 -6.21 -27.85
C PRO A 234 -2.38 -7.59 -27.78
N MET A 235 -1.80 -7.96 -26.63
CA MET A 235 -1.16 -9.27 -26.43
C MET A 235 -2.19 -10.40 -26.36
N ARG A 236 -3.34 -10.14 -25.72
CA ARG A 236 -4.44 -11.11 -25.60
C ARG A 236 -5.18 -11.33 -26.93
N ALA A 237 -5.32 -10.27 -27.72
CA ALA A 237 -5.93 -10.34 -29.05
C ALA A 237 -5.13 -11.24 -30.02
N GLU A 238 -3.82 -11.39 -29.82
CA GLU A 238 -2.96 -12.33 -30.53
C GLU A 238 -3.11 -13.80 -30.04
N GLY A 239 -4.00 -14.05 -29.09
CA GLY A 239 -4.21 -15.39 -28.49
C GLY A 239 -3.07 -15.86 -27.58
N ARG A 240 -2.22 -14.93 -27.12
CA ARG A 240 -1.06 -15.21 -26.30
C ARG A 240 -1.38 -15.06 -24.81
N GLU A 241 -0.91 -15.99 -23.99
CA GLU A 241 -0.96 -15.87 -22.53
C GLU A 241 -0.04 -14.72 -22.07
N VAL A 242 -0.55 -13.90 -21.16
CA VAL A 242 0.21 -12.79 -20.55
C VAL A 242 1.00 -13.31 -19.35
N SER A 243 2.29 -13.08 -19.34
CA SER A 243 3.19 -13.45 -18.23
C SER A 243 3.13 -12.46 -17.07
N LEU A 244 3.59 -12.90 -15.88
CA LEU A 244 3.73 -12.03 -14.71
C LEU A 244 4.64 -10.82 -14.98
N ALA A 245 5.73 -11.03 -15.74
CA ALA A 245 6.66 -9.97 -16.13
C ALA A 245 6.01 -8.90 -17.01
N GLU A 246 5.14 -9.29 -17.93
CA GLU A 246 4.39 -8.37 -18.80
C GLU A 246 3.38 -7.56 -17.99
N VAL A 247 2.70 -8.19 -17.02
CA VAL A 247 1.80 -7.49 -16.09
C VAL A 247 2.57 -6.47 -15.26
N ALA A 248 3.65 -6.88 -14.59
CA ALA A 248 4.48 -5.98 -13.79
C ALA A 248 5.02 -4.80 -14.62
N SER A 249 5.47 -5.07 -15.87
CA SER A 249 5.92 -4.03 -16.80
C SER A 249 4.80 -3.07 -17.19
N ALA A 250 3.59 -3.58 -17.48
CA ALA A 250 2.42 -2.75 -17.80
C ALA A 250 2.04 -1.86 -16.60
N VAL A 251 2.03 -2.41 -15.39
CA VAL A 251 1.77 -1.65 -14.16
C VAL A 251 2.79 -0.53 -13.99
N ARG A 252 4.09 -0.80 -14.16
CA ARG A 252 5.14 0.25 -14.07
C ARG A 252 4.93 1.35 -15.11
N ARG A 253 4.57 1.01 -16.36
CA ARG A 253 4.24 2.02 -17.40
C ARG A 253 3.05 2.87 -17.00
N ILE A 254 1.97 2.27 -16.49
CA ILE A 254 0.79 3.01 -16.02
C ILE A 254 1.15 3.90 -14.83
N ARG A 255 1.94 3.42 -13.87
CA ARG A 255 2.41 4.21 -12.74
C ARG A 255 3.30 5.38 -13.18
N HIS A 256 4.20 5.14 -14.14
CA HIS A 256 5.05 6.18 -14.72
C HIS A 256 4.21 7.27 -15.39
N SER A 257 3.22 6.90 -16.21
CA SER A 257 2.34 7.88 -16.87
C SER A 257 1.52 8.73 -15.89
N LYS A 258 1.31 8.23 -14.67
CA LYS A 258 0.61 8.95 -13.58
C LYS A 258 1.56 9.68 -12.60
N GLY A 259 2.89 9.68 -12.83
CA GLY A 259 3.85 10.25 -11.88
C GLY A 259 3.90 9.51 -10.53
N MET A 260 3.50 8.24 -10.50
CA MET A 260 3.46 7.41 -9.28
C MET A 260 4.61 6.38 -9.22
N LEU A 261 5.49 6.35 -10.21
CA LEU A 261 6.75 5.63 -10.18
C LEU A 261 7.87 6.60 -9.78
N LEU A 262 8.72 6.22 -8.84
CA LEU A 262 9.86 7.05 -8.48
C LEU A 262 10.87 7.06 -9.63
N VAL A 263 11.11 8.25 -10.17
CA VAL A 263 12.08 8.50 -11.25
C VAL A 263 12.96 9.65 -10.81
N GLU A 264 14.27 9.45 -10.87
CA GLU A 264 15.24 10.47 -10.49
C GLU A 264 15.07 11.72 -11.37
N GLY A 265 15.06 12.89 -10.74
CA GLY A 265 14.88 14.19 -11.42
C GLY A 265 13.43 14.54 -11.76
N ASP A 266 12.49 13.61 -11.70
CA ASP A 266 11.06 13.88 -11.97
C ASP A 266 10.37 14.45 -10.72
N LEU A 267 10.03 15.73 -10.75
CA LEU A 267 9.36 16.40 -9.65
C LEU A 267 7.92 15.94 -9.44
N ASP A 268 7.26 15.41 -10.48
CA ASP A 268 5.87 14.92 -10.37
C ASP A 268 5.75 13.61 -9.56
N CYS A 269 6.84 12.89 -9.33
CA CYS A 269 6.83 11.70 -8.47
C CYS A 269 7.20 11.98 -7.00
N ARG A 270 7.57 13.24 -6.63
CA ARG A 270 7.85 13.63 -5.23
C ARG A 270 6.56 13.81 -4.44
N SER A 271 5.92 12.71 -4.09
CA SER A 271 4.62 12.66 -3.42
C SER A 271 4.56 11.48 -2.44
N ALA A 272 3.48 11.36 -1.68
CA ALA A 272 3.13 10.16 -0.93
C ALA A 272 2.11 9.27 -1.68
N GLY A 273 2.11 9.28 -3.00
CA GLY A 273 1.07 8.65 -3.80
C GLY A 273 -0.25 9.42 -3.76
N SER A 274 -1.37 8.71 -3.66
CA SER A 274 -2.68 9.36 -3.48
C SER A 274 -2.75 10.04 -2.13
N PHE A 275 -2.98 11.36 -2.11
CA PHE A 275 -3.01 12.12 -0.87
C PHE A 275 -4.32 11.97 -0.09
N PHE A 276 -5.43 11.69 -0.81
CA PHE A 276 -6.74 11.46 -0.21
C PHE A 276 -7.23 10.06 -0.52
N LYS A 277 -7.89 9.44 0.46
CA LYS A 277 -8.62 8.19 0.28
C LYS A 277 -9.85 8.42 -0.58
N ASN A 278 -10.25 7.41 -1.34
CA ASN A 278 -11.55 7.44 -2.02
C ASN A 278 -12.66 7.33 -0.98
N PRO A 279 -13.55 8.32 -0.85
CA PRO A 279 -14.62 8.29 0.15
C PRO A 279 -15.64 7.20 -0.16
N VAL A 280 -16.17 6.59 0.91
CA VAL A 280 -17.29 5.65 0.86
C VAL A 280 -18.54 6.38 1.38
N ILE A 281 -19.50 6.63 0.50
CA ILE A 281 -20.70 7.42 0.77
C ILE A 281 -21.98 6.60 0.57
N ALA A 282 -23.10 7.08 1.11
CA ALA A 282 -24.40 6.47 0.88
C ALA A 282 -24.83 6.64 -0.59
N GLU A 283 -25.55 5.67 -1.15
CA GLU A 283 -26.08 5.79 -2.52
C GLU A 283 -27.00 7.00 -2.72
N GLU A 284 -27.72 7.41 -1.68
CA GLU A 284 -28.55 8.62 -1.67
C GLU A 284 -27.72 9.88 -1.88
N GLN A 285 -26.55 9.98 -1.22
CA GLN A 285 -25.64 11.10 -1.40
C GLN A 285 -25.06 11.11 -2.81
N LEU A 286 -24.73 9.93 -3.37
CA LEU A 286 -24.25 9.81 -4.76
C LEU A 286 -25.31 10.32 -5.75
N ARG A 287 -26.60 10.00 -5.56
CA ARG A 287 -27.68 10.48 -6.43
C ARG A 287 -27.77 12.01 -6.43
N ARG A 288 -27.73 12.64 -5.24
CA ARG A 288 -27.72 14.12 -5.13
C ARG A 288 -26.53 14.76 -5.85
N ILE A 289 -25.35 14.14 -5.75
CA ILE A 289 -24.16 14.59 -6.47
C ILE A 289 -24.36 14.46 -7.99
N ALA A 290 -24.92 13.35 -8.46
CA ALA A 290 -25.21 13.13 -9.88
C ALA A 290 -26.19 14.15 -10.45
N GLU A 291 -27.24 14.52 -9.70
CA GLU A 291 -28.23 15.52 -10.09
C GLU A 291 -27.64 16.94 -10.17
N SER A 292 -26.65 17.27 -9.33
CA SER A 292 -26.00 18.60 -9.28
C SER A 292 -24.75 18.70 -10.14
N SER A 293 -24.30 17.62 -10.80
CA SER A 293 -23.06 17.58 -11.55
C SER A 293 -23.30 17.46 -13.05
N ALA A 294 -22.52 18.19 -13.85
CA ALA A 294 -22.55 18.09 -15.32
C ALA A 294 -22.08 16.74 -15.84
N LYS A 295 -21.26 16.00 -15.05
CA LYS A 295 -20.76 14.68 -15.39
C LYS A 295 -21.18 13.68 -14.33
N GLN A 296 -21.59 12.51 -14.74
CA GLN A 296 -21.96 11.43 -13.83
C GLN A 296 -20.77 11.00 -12.98
N PRO A 297 -20.91 10.91 -11.63
CA PRO A 297 -19.85 10.46 -10.76
C PRO A 297 -19.53 8.98 -11.01
N PRO A 298 -18.26 8.61 -11.24
CA PRO A 298 -17.85 7.21 -11.27
C PRO A 298 -18.11 6.56 -9.90
N ARG A 299 -18.48 5.27 -9.92
CA ARG A 299 -18.76 4.52 -8.69
C ARG A 299 -18.12 3.14 -8.72
N PHE A 300 -17.66 2.69 -7.55
CA PHE A 300 -17.07 1.37 -7.35
C PHE A 300 -17.67 0.71 -6.11
N THR A 301 -17.53 -0.61 -6.01
CA THR A 301 -17.93 -1.35 -4.81
C THR A 301 -17.16 -0.84 -3.58
N ALA A 302 -17.86 -0.61 -2.50
CA ALA A 302 -17.29 -0.09 -1.26
C ALA A 302 -16.50 -1.13 -0.45
N GLY A 303 -16.66 -2.42 -0.77
CA GLY A 303 -16.05 -3.53 -0.06
C GLY A 303 -17.11 -4.45 0.59
N PRO A 304 -16.69 -5.65 1.03
CA PRO A 304 -17.61 -6.64 1.59
C PRO A 304 -18.01 -6.38 3.06
N GLU A 305 -17.41 -5.40 3.72
CA GLU A 305 -17.63 -5.12 5.13
C GLU A 305 -19.09 -4.74 5.40
N PRO A 306 -19.70 -5.20 6.52
CA PRO A 306 -21.11 -4.94 6.84
C PRO A 306 -21.50 -3.46 6.85
N GLU A 307 -20.59 -2.57 7.29
CA GLU A 307 -20.77 -1.13 7.32
C GLU A 307 -20.84 -0.48 5.92
N ASN A 308 -20.42 -1.19 4.90
CA ASN A 308 -20.45 -0.73 3.51
C ASN A 308 -21.75 -1.09 2.76
N ARG A 309 -22.69 -1.77 3.43
CA ARG A 309 -23.99 -2.14 2.83
C ARG A 309 -24.77 -0.87 2.44
N GLY A 310 -25.20 -0.78 1.19
CA GLY A 310 -25.90 0.40 0.65
C GLY A 310 -25.01 1.63 0.47
N ARG A 311 -23.68 1.42 0.42
CA ARG A 311 -22.69 2.47 0.20
C ARG A 311 -21.86 2.19 -1.06
N VAL A 312 -21.29 3.24 -1.60
CA VAL A 312 -20.47 3.21 -2.80
C VAL A 312 -19.19 4.00 -2.58
N LYS A 313 -18.12 3.53 -3.21
CA LYS A 313 -16.83 4.24 -3.21
C LYS A 313 -16.77 5.17 -4.43
N VAL A 314 -16.48 6.45 -4.21
CA VAL A 314 -16.36 7.47 -5.25
C VAL A 314 -14.89 7.88 -5.38
N PRO A 315 -14.35 8.01 -6.61
CA PRO A 315 -12.97 8.48 -6.79
C PRO A 315 -12.79 9.90 -6.27
N ALA A 316 -11.90 10.08 -5.31
CA ALA A 316 -11.56 11.41 -4.79
C ALA A 316 -10.98 12.31 -5.90
N ALA A 317 -10.24 11.74 -6.88
CA ALA A 317 -9.76 12.49 -8.04
C ALA A 317 -10.90 13.19 -8.79
N TRP A 318 -12.00 12.49 -9.05
CA TRP A 318 -13.16 13.06 -9.72
C TRP A 318 -13.78 14.20 -8.89
N LEU A 319 -13.93 14.01 -7.57
CA LEU A 319 -14.48 15.05 -6.67
C LEU A 319 -13.58 16.29 -6.68
N ILE A 320 -12.28 16.13 -6.63
CA ILE A 320 -11.29 17.21 -6.66
C ILE A 320 -11.37 17.99 -7.97
N GLU A 321 -11.40 17.28 -9.11
CA GLU A 321 -11.54 17.91 -10.44
C GLU A 321 -12.87 18.66 -10.57
N GLN A 322 -13.97 18.08 -10.13
CA GLN A 322 -15.27 18.75 -10.13
C GLN A 322 -15.32 19.91 -9.13
N ALA A 323 -14.54 19.91 -8.05
CA ALA A 323 -14.42 21.04 -7.13
C ALA A 323 -13.56 22.20 -7.70
N GLY A 324 -13.02 22.07 -8.92
CA GLY A 324 -12.30 23.12 -9.64
C GLY A 324 -10.79 23.02 -9.59
N PHE A 325 -10.23 21.90 -9.09
CA PHE A 325 -8.80 21.70 -9.03
C PHE A 325 -8.31 20.80 -10.18
N ALA A 326 -7.65 21.41 -11.16
CA ALA A 326 -7.07 20.69 -12.28
C ALA A 326 -5.68 20.13 -11.96
N LYS A 327 -5.24 19.15 -12.74
CA LYS A 327 -3.84 18.72 -12.77
C LYS A 327 -2.91 19.91 -12.99
N GLY A 328 -1.82 19.98 -12.25
CA GLY A 328 -0.86 21.08 -12.29
C GLY A 328 -1.23 22.31 -11.47
N TYR A 329 -2.42 22.35 -10.83
CA TYR A 329 -2.77 23.44 -9.91
C TYR A 329 -1.73 23.56 -8.81
N ALA A 330 -1.24 24.78 -8.56
CA ALA A 330 -0.14 25.04 -7.63
C ALA A 330 -0.52 26.10 -6.59
N LEU A 331 0.00 25.90 -5.37
CA LEU A 331 -0.01 26.85 -4.28
C LEU A 331 1.43 26.97 -3.76
N GLY A 332 2.15 28.03 -4.12
CA GLY A 332 3.57 28.15 -3.84
C GLY A 332 4.37 27.05 -4.55
N ARG A 333 5.13 26.27 -3.78
CA ARG A 333 5.92 25.13 -4.26
C ARG A 333 5.23 23.78 -4.13
N ALA A 334 4.07 23.74 -3.48
CA ALA A 334 3.18 22.59 -3.47
C ALA A 334 2.26 22.62 -4.70
N ALA A 335 1.99 21.48 -5.31
CA ALA A 335 1.09 21.40 -6.44
C ALA A 335 0.34 20.05 -6.49
N ILE A 336 -0.75 20.02 -7.24
CA ILE A 336 -1.31 18.78 -7.78
C ILE A 336 -0.38 18.34 -8.93
N SER A 337 -0.03 17.05 -8.99
CA SER A 337 0.76 16.50 -10.11
C SER A 337 0.14 16.86 -11.46
N SER A 338 0.98 17.16 -12.46
CA SER A 338 0.53 17.39 -13.82
C SER A 338 -0.08 16.14 -14.48
N ARG A 339 0.14 14.97 -13.87
CA ARG A 339 -0.26 13.67 -14.39
C ARG A 339 -1.39 13.00 -13.61
N HIS A 340 -1.53 13.29 -12.31
CA HIS A 340 -2.53 12.64 -11.47
C HIS A 340 -3.10 13.54 -10.37
N THR A 341 -4.41 13.78 -10.41
CA THR A 341 -5.10 14.73 -9.51
C THR A 341 -5.01 14.36 -8.03
N LEU A 342 -4.88 13.06 -7.68
CA LEU A 342 -4.74 12.65 -6.28
C LEU A 342 -3.33 12.82 -5.71
N ALA A 343 -2.31 13.04 -6.55
CA ALA A 343 -0.95 13.20 -6.06
C ALA A 343 -0.65 14.67 -5.80
N LEU A 344 -0.46 15.04 -4.54
CA LEU A 344 0.14 16.31 -4.16
C LEU A 344 1.66 16.15 -4.23
N VAL A 345 2.35 17.09 -4.85
CA VAL A 345 3.78 16.99 -5.18
C VAL A 345 4.58 18.18 -4.67
N ASN A 346 5.82 17.90 -4.30
CA ASN A 346 6.85 18.92 -4.02
C ASN A 346 7.54 19.31 -5.33
N ARG A 347 7.24 20.50 -5.86
CA ARG A 347 7.82 21.06 -7.09
C ARG A 347 9.25 21.58 -6.92
N GLY A 348 9.89 21.25 -5.82
CA GLY A 348 11.24 21.70 -5.45
C GLY A 348 11.23 22.70 -4.32
N GLY A 349 11.62 22.25 -3.12
CA GLY A 349 11.70 23.06 -1.90
C GLY A 349 10.36 23.46 -1.28
N ALA A 350 9.29 22.69 -1.53
CA ALA A 350 8.02 22.87 -0.81
C ALA A 350 8.19 22.52 0.66
N SER A 351 7.50 23.24 1.53
CA SER A 351 7.37 22.93 2.95
C SER A 351 6.19 21.99 3.21
N ALA A 352 6.18 21.32 4.36
CA ALA A 352 5.04 20.53 4.80
C ALA A 352 3.79 21.43 5.00
N ALA A 353 3.99 22.64 5.48
CA ALA A 353 2.93 23.64 5.63
C ALA A 353 2.28 23.99 4.28
N GLU A 354 3.05 24.13 3.19
CA GLU A 354 2.50 24.39 1.85
C GLU A 354 1.69 23.19 1.33
N ILE A 355 2.16 21.96 1.52
CA ILE A 355 1.40 20.74 1.16
C ILE A 355 0.07 20.69 1.91
N LEU A 356 0.08 20.95 3.23
CA LEU A 356 -1.14 20.95 4.05
C LEU A 356 -2.10 22.08 3.70
N ALA A 357 -1.58 23.27 3.39
CA ALA A 357 -2.41 24.40 2.94
C ALA A 357 -3.15 24.05 1.63
N LEU A 358 -2.44 23.46 0.66
CA LEU A 358 -3.04 22.99 -0.59
C LEU A 358 -4.09 21.90 -0.32
N ALA A 359 -3.76 20.90 0.51
CA ALA A 359 -4.67 19.82 0.89
C ALA A 359 -5.93 20.37 1.57
N GLY A 360 -5.78 21.35 2.47
CA GLY A 360 -6.89 22.02 3.17
C GLY A 360 -7.81 22.77 2.21
N GLN A 361 -7.26 23.49 1.23
CA GLN A 361 -8.07 24.18 0.21
C GLN A 361 -8.87 23.19 -0.62
N ILE A 362 -8.27 22.08 -1.04
CA ILE A 362 -8.94 21.01 -1.79
C ILE A 362 -10.07 20.40 -0.97
N ALA A 363 -9.78 20.01 0.28
CA ALA A 363 -10.77 19.38 1.17
C ALA A 363 -11.97 20.30 1.44
N ALA A 364 -11.73 21.58 1.73
CA ALA A 364 -12.77 22.57 1.96
C ALA A 364 -13.67 22.80 0.73
N ALA A 365 -13.08 22.84 -0.46
CA ALA A 365 -13.85 23.01 -1.70
C ALA A 365 -14.70 21.77 -2.02
N VAL A 366 -14.18 20.55 -1.80
CA VAL A 366 -14.94 19.31 -1.98
C VAL A 366 -16.08 19.23 -0.96
N GLU A 367 -15.83 19.58 0.31
CA GLU A 367 -16.85 19.61 1.35
C GLU A 367 -17.94 20.64 1.04
N THR A 368 -17.56 21.84 0.64
CA THR A 368 -18.52 22.91 0.27
C THR A 368 -19.42 22.50 -0.90
N ARG A 369 -18.82 21.83 -1.91
CA ARG A 369 -19.56 21.48 -3.13
C ARG A 369 -20.40 20.21 -2.99
N PHE A 370 -19.91 19.19 -2.27
CA PHE A 370 -20.52 17.86 -2.25
C PHE A 370 -20.94 17.37 -0.86
N GLY A 371 -20.60 18.11 0.21
CA GLY A 371 -20.82 17.67 1.59
C GLY A 371 -19.99 16.42 1.93
N ILE A 372 -18.83 16.24 1.31
CA ILE A 372 -17.94 15.09 1.52
C ILE A 372 -16.65 15.58 2.16
N GLN A 373 -16.34 15.04 3.32
CA GLN A 373 -15.03 15.24 3.96
C GLN A 373 -14.02 14.25 3.39
N LEU A 374 -12.94 14.77 2.80
CA LEU A 374 -11.84 13.96 2.31
C LEU A 374 -10.89 13.60 3.46
N GLU A 375 -10.57 12.32 3.58
CA GLU A 375 -9.59 11.80 4.54
C GLU A 375 -8.21 11.73 3.89
N MET A 376 -7.20 12.32 4.55
CA MET A 376 -5.81 12.24 4.12
C MET A 376 -5.26 10.82 4.34
N GLU A 377 -4.56 10.26 3.35
CA GLU A 377 -3.95 8.92 3.43
C GLU A 377 -2.54 8.93 4.07
N PRO A 378 -1.68 9.93 3.84
CA PRO A 378 -0.34 9.96 4.44
C PRO A 378 -0.38 10.06 5.96
N VAL A 379 0.61 9.42 6.59
CA VAL A 379 0.86 9.58 8.02
C VAL A 379 1.49 10.94 8.26
N MET A 380 0.97 11.68 9.24
CA MET A 380 1.51 12.96 9.69
C MET A 380 2.47 12.76 10.85
N LEU A 381 3.69 13.28 10.75
CA LEU A 381 4.71 13.16 11.79
C LEU A 381 5.19 14.54 12.23
N GLY A 382 5.12 14.82 13.53
CA GLY A 382 5.63 16.06 14.13
C GLY A 382 4.66 17.26 14.07
N PHE A 383 3.38 17.02 13.74
CA PHE A 383 2.33 18.06 13.70
C PHE A 383 1.58 18.15 15.02
#